data_6fe5190a19e443ea70a0f9557027ba87
#
_entry.id   6fe5190a19e443ea70a0f9557027ba87
#
_cell.length_a   1.000
_cell.length_b   1.000
_cell.length_c   1.000
_cell.angle_alpha   90.00
_cell.angle_beta   90.00
_cell.angle_gamma   90.00
#
_symmetry.space_group_name_H-M   'P 1'
#
loop_
_entity.id
_entity.type
_entity.pdbx_description
1 polymer ?
#
loop_
_entity_poly.entity_id
_entity_poly.type
_entity_poly.pdbx_seq_one_letter_code
_entity_poly.pdbx_strand_id
1 'polypeptide(L)'
;MEYLKGTANASAGAIYLVCRYLTRFGTALTGTEIRSALRPFPEHRVADEEPKDTDLLGSSLKLAAGIGLIHEHANSGWTVDSPIAEGLRAAGDDGIRWFRSELLRRINAEALDALANRGKAADLVLGMAWFLQQDPLKPLGTTYGNGAEASIGKLAHTDGTLVNAVVGSEQWRPFLRWILALGLARNVDVPGAKVVVADASTAIADSLSQLPTSERAKDWLNELQIRLPIFGATALLAALPAPRAGWHDIPPAVSLGLLKLEKRGVIKMESADDGRGVVTVGLGNNPRQVGIITVTGAVA
;
A
#
# COMPACT_ATOMS: atom_id res chain seq x y z
N MET A 1 -5.97 11.07 8.65
CA MET A 1 -6.98 9.98 8.79
C MET A 1 -6.38 8.82 9.59
N GLU A 2 -7.16 8.07 10.35
CA GLU A 2 -6.70 6.89 11.10
C GLU A 2 -7.28 5.63 10.46
N TYR A 3 -6.47 4.96 9.65
CA TYR A 3 -6.90 3.79 8.87
C TYR A 3 -7.01 2.52 9.71
N LEU A 4 -6.11 2.36 10.68
CA LEU A 4 -6.00 1.14 11.49
C LEU A 4 -6.85 1.19 12.77
N LYS A 5 -7.33 2.37 13.16
CA LYS A 5 -8.16 2.57 14.35
C LYS A 5 -9.60 2.92 13.98
N GLY A 6 -9.80 4.07 13.33
CA GLY A 6 -11.15 4.59 13.04
C GLY A 6 -11.91 3.81 11.95
N THR A 7 -11.18 3.23 10.97
CA THR A 7 -11.77 2.47 9.86
C THR A 7 -11.17 1.06 9.73
N ALA A 8 -10.86 0.45 10.88
CA ALA A 8 -10.17 -0.86 10.94
C ALA A 8 -10.86 -1.97 10.13
N ASN A 9 -12.18 -1.88 9.92
CA ASN A 9 -12.94 -2.85 9.12
C ASN A 9 -12.90 -2.56 7.61
N ALA A 10 -12.46 -1.39 7.16
CA ALA A 10 -12.33 -1.09 5.73
C ALA A 10 -11.32 -2.02 5.06
N SER A 11 -11.55 -2.35 3.79
CA SER A 11 -10.62 -3.15 3.01
C SER A 11 -10.48 -2.63 1.58
N ALA A 12 -9.28 -2.77 1.01
CA ALA A 12 -9.00 -2.39 -0.37
C ALA A 12 -9.92 -3.10 -1.38
N GLY A 13 -10.24 -4.38 -1.14
CA GLY A 13 -11.16 -5.16 -1.98
C GLY A 13 -12.58 -4.63 -1.94
N ALA A 14 -13.11 -4.27 -0.77
CA ALA A 14 -14.44 -3.69 -0.66
C ALA A 14 -14.51 -2.31 -1.32
N ILE A 15 -13.48 -1.47 -1.16
CA ILE A 15 -13.40 -0.17 -1.81
C ILE A 15 -13.35 -0.33 -3.35
N TYR A 16 -12.56 -1.28 -3.85
CA TYR A 16 -12.53 -1.60 -5.28
C TYR A 16 -13.90 -1.99 -5.83
N LEU A 17 -14.61 -2.89 -5.15
CA LEU A 17 -15.94 -3.33 -5.55
C LEU A 17 -16.94 -2.17 -5.57
N VAL A 18 -16.92 -1.31 -4.56
CA VAL A 18 -17.75 -0.10 -4.52
C VAL A 18 -17.45 0.83 -5.69
N CYS A 19 -16.18 1.18 -5.93
CA CYS A 19 -15.80 2.06 -7.03
C CYS A 19 -16.20 1.46 -8.39
N ARG A 20 -15.95 0.16 -8.60
CA ARG A 20 -16.31 -0.53 -9.83
C ARG A 20 -17.82 -0.57 -10.04
N TYR A 21 -18.59 -0.82 -8.99
CA TYR A 21 -20.05 -0.83 -9.03
C TYR A 21 -20.60 0.55 -9.39
N LEU A 22 -20.18 1.59 -8.69
CA LEU A 22 -20.59 2.97 -8.98
C LEU A 22 -20.19 3.41 -10.40
N THR A 23 -19.00 3.02 -10.87
CA THR A 23 -18.54 3.29 -12.26
C THR A 23 -19.48 2.70 -13.30
N ARG A 24 -20.05 1.53 -13.04
CA ARG A 24 -20.96 0.84 -13.98
C ARG A 24 -22.29 1.56 -14.13
N PHE A 25 -22.81 2.14 -13.07
CA PHE A 25 -24.13 2.79 -13.09
C PHE A 25 -24.06 4.25 -13.57
N GLY A 26 -22.97 4.95 -13.29
CA GLY A 26 -22.78 6.34 -13.74
C GLY A 26 -23.70 7.36 -13.05
N THR A 27 -24.53 6.92 -12.10
CA THR A 27 -25.47 7.74 -11.33
C THR A 27 -25.20 7.59 -9.85
N ALA A 28 -25.68 8.55 -9.04
CA ALA A 28 -25.59 8.45 -7.59
C ALA A 28 -26.47 7.28 -7.08
N LEU A 29 -25.91 6.48 -6.18
CA LEU A 29 -26.59 5.36 -5.53
C LEU A 29 -26.59 5.55 -4.01
N THR A 30 -27.71 5.26 -3.40
CA THR A 30 -27.83 5.29 -1.92
C THR A 30 -26.99 4.19 -1.27
N GLY A 31 -26.58 4.39 -0.03
CA GLY A 31 -25.88 3.36 0.74
C GLY A 31 -26.67 2.05 0.85
N THR A 32 -28.00 2.11 0.86
CA THR A 32 -28.88 0.94 0.87
C THR A 32 -28.82 0.18 -0.46
N GLU A 33 -28.85 0.85 -1.59
CA GLU A 33 -28.72 0.23 -2.93
C GLU A 33 -27.36 -0.45 -3.08
N ILE A 34 -26.26 0.23 -2.69
CA ILE A 34 -24.93 -0.33 -2.73
C ILE A 34 -24.83 -1.58 -1.83
N ARG A 35 -25.40 -1.51 -0.61
CA ARG A 35 -25.42 -2.66 0.32
C ARG A 35 -26.20 -3.82 -0.25
N SER A 36 -27.39 -3.57 -0.79
CA SER A 36 -28.23 -4.60 -1.38
C SER A 36 -27.55 -5.32 -2.53
N ALA A 37 -26.82 -4.57 -3.37
CA ALA A 37 -26.14 -5.11 -4.54
C ALA A 37 -24.84 -5.87 -4.22
N LEU A 38 -24.07 -5.40 -3.24
CA LEU A 38 -22.75 -5.96 -2.90
C LEU A 38 -22.82 -7.00 -1.77
N ARG A 39 -23.98 -7.22 -1.17
CA ARG A 39 -24.24 -8.31 -0.23
C ARG A 39 -25.15 -9.34 -0.89
N PRO A 40 -24.60 -10.36 -1.57
CA PRO A 40 -25.40 -11.35 -2.31
C PRO A 40 -26.24 -12.26 -1.40
N PHE A 41 -25.93 -12.34 -0.12
CA PHE A 41 -26.70 -13.09 0.86
C PHE A 41 -27.22 -12.12 1.91
N PRO A 42 -28.55 -11.86 1.95
CA PRO A 42 -29.12 -11.18 3.09
C PRO A 42 -28.84 -12.04 4.32
N GLU A 43 -28.00 -11.53 5.21
CA GLU A 43 -27.95 -12.09 6.56
C GLU A 43 -29.38 -12.09 7.09
N HIS A 44 -29.82 -13.20 7.67
CA HIS A 44 -31.05 -13.23 8.44
C HIS A 44 -30.88 -12.30 9.65
N ARG A 45 -31.10 -11.02 9.41
CA ARG A 45 -31.18 -10.05 10.50
C ARG A 45 -32.48 -10.29 11.26
N VAL A 46 -32.37 -10.51 12.54
CA VAL A 46 -33.44 -10.21 13.47
C VAL A 46 -33.75 -8.71 13.26
N ALA A 47 -35.01 -8.38 12.96
CA ALA A 47 -35.44 -7.10 12.36
C ALA A 47 -35.14 -5.83 13.19
N ASP A 48 -34.56 -5.92 14.38
CA ASP A 48 -34.38 -4.84 15.33
C ASP A 48 -32.93 -4.48 15.68
N GLU A 49 -31.91 -5.04 14.99
CA GLU A 49 -30.53 -4.61 15.22
C GLU A 49 -30.15 -3.46 14.30
N GLU A 50 -29.94 -2.27 14.86
CA GLU A 50 -29.25 -1.18 14.18
C GLU A 50 -27.90 -1.66 13.62
N PRO A 51 -27.51 -1.20 12.41
CA PRO A 51 -26.22 -1.58 11.83
C PRO A 51 -25.11 -1.09 12.76
N LYS A 52 -24.46 -2.01 13.45
CA LYS A 52 -23.27 -1.71 14.25
C LYS A 52 -22.25 -1.01 13.35
N ASP A 53 -21.56 -0.01 13.85
CA ASP A 53 -20.51 0.78 13.18
C ASP A 53 -19.32 -0.07 12.68
N THR A 54 -19.39 -1.38 12.87
CA THR A 54 -18.43 -2.43 12.45
C THR A 54 -18.67 -2.95 11.04
N ASP A 55 -19.60 -2.36 10.27
CA ASP A 55 -19.89 -2.78 8.90
C ASP A 55 -18.69 -2.51 7.98
N LEU A 56 -18.17 -3.58 7.38
CA LEU A 56 -17.07 -3.53 6.41
C LEU A 56 -17.39 -2.57 5.25
N LEU A 57 -18.61 -2.58 4.74
CA LEU A 57 -19.02 -1.74 3.62
C LEU A 57 -19.13 -0.27 4.04
N GLY A 58 -19.75 0.02 5.18
CA GLY A 58 -19.86 1.38 5.70
C GLY A 58 -18.50 1.99 6.00
N SER A 59 -17.61 1.23 6.65
CA SER A 59 -16.21 1.66 6.88
C SER A 59 -15.46 1.89 5.57
N SER A 60 -15.69 1.06 4.55
CA SER A 60 -15.05 1.20 3.24
C SER A 60 -15.57 2.43 2.46
N LEU A 61 -16.88 2.73 2.53
CA LEU A 61 -17.47 3.94 1.95
C LEU A 61 -16.89 5.21 2.61
N LYS A 62 -16.88 5.27 3.95
CA LYS A 62 -16.30 6.40 4.69
C LYS A 62 -14.83 6.61 4.33
N LEU A 63 -14.04 5.53 4.23
CA LEU A 63 -12.64 5.63 3.88
C LEU A 63 -12.45 6.07 2.43
N ALA A 64 -13.18 5.48 1.49
CA ALA A 64 -13.11 5.84 0.07
C ALA A 64 -13.46 7.31 -0.16
N ALA A 65 -14.44 7.85 0.54
CA ALA A 65 -14.79 9.28 0.51
C ALA A 65 -13.66 10.13 1.10
N GLY A 66 -13.10 9.73 2.24
CA GLY A 66 -12.04 10.46 2.92
C GLY A 66 -10.75 10.61 2.10
N ILE A 67 -10.47 9.69 1.17
CA ILE A 67 -9.34 9.75 0.24
C ILE A 67 -9.74 10.19 -1.17
N GLY A 68 -10.97 10.66 -1.34
CA GLY A 68 -11.46 11.24 -2.60
C GLY A 68 -11.67 10.25 -3.74
N LEU A 69 -11.92 8.96 -3.46
CA LEU A 69 -12.27 7.99 -4.50
C LEU A 69 -13.75 8.05 -4.88
N ILE A 70 -14.60 8.42 -3.93
CA ILE A 70 -16.03 8.60 -4.10
C ILE A 70 -16.47 9.89 -3.42
N HIS A 71 -17.63 10.40 -3.81
CA HIS A 71 -18.23 11.59 -3.23
C HIS A 71 -19.61 11.27 -2.68
N GLU A 72 -19.88 11.73 -1.46
CA GLU A 72 -21.20 11.68 -0.86
C GLU A 72 -21.96 12.98 -1.18
N HIS A 73 -23.15 12.84 -1.71
CA HIS A 73 -24.03 13.98 -2.02
C HIS A 73 -25.17 14.02 -1.01
N ALA A 74 -25.41 15.19 -0.43
CA ALA A 74 -26.56 15.39 0.43
C ALA A 74 -27.83 15.05 -0.35
N ASN A 75 -28.61 14.07 0.14
CA ASN A 75 -29.87 13.57 -0.44
C ASN A 75 -29.79 12.73 -1.72
N SER A 76 -28.63 12.51 -2.36
CA SER A 76 -28.53 11.80 -3.63
C SER A 76 -27.65 10.54 -3.62
N GLY A 77 -26.99 10.25 -2.50
CA GLY A 77 -26.15 9.05 -2.38
C GLY A 77 -24.69 9.26 -2.81
N TRP A 78 -24.07 8.19 -3.29
CA TRP A 78 -22.65 8.12 -3.57
C TRP A 78 -22.37 8.09 -5.07
N THR A 79 -21.37 8.84 -5.51
CA THR A 79 -20.80 8.77 -6.87
C THR A 79 -19.32 8.46 -6.80
N VAL A 80 -18.78 7.82 -7.84
CA VAL A 80 -17.33 7.64 -7.98
C VAL A 80 -16.72 8.91 -8.55
N ASP A 81 -15.49 9.25 -8.11
CA ASP A 81 -14.68 10.34 -8.66
C ASP A 81 -14.42 10.11 -10.17
N SER A 82 -14.60 11.14 -11.02
CA SER A 82 -14.51 10.99 -12.48
C SER A 82 -13.20 10.37 -12.97
N PRO A 83 -12.02 10.80 -12.53
CA PRO A 83 -10.74 10.16 -12.85
C PRO A 83 -10.67 8.68 -12.48
N ILE A 84 -11.30 8.29 -11.37
CA ILE A 84 -11.35 6.88 -10.95
C ILE A 84 -12.26 6.07 -11.89
N ALA A 85 -13.42 6.63 -12.23
CA ALA A 85 -14.34 5.98 -13.18
C ALA A 85 -13.71 5.79 -14.55
N GLU A 86 -13.04 6.80 -15.06
CA GLU A 86 -12.34 6.77 -16.35
C GLU A 86 -11.21 5.73 -16.34
N GLY A 87 -10.36 5.74 -15.29
CA GLY A 87 -9.28 4.79 -15.15
C GLY A 87 -9.76 3.35 -15.06
N LEU A 88 -10.82 3.08 -14.31
CA LEU A 88 -11.42 1.74 -14.20
C LEU A 88 -12.02 1.25 -15.53
N ARG A 89 -12.61 2.15 -16.33
CA ARG A 89 -13.12 1.79 -17.67
C ARG A 89 -11.96 1.52 -18.63
N ALA A 90 -10.94 2.37 -18.63
CA ALA A 90 -9.79 2.25 -19.51
C ALA A 90 -8.94 0.99 -19.20
N ALA A 91 -8.81 0.63 -17.94
CA ALA A 91 -8.03 -0.54 -17.52
C ALA A 91 -8.70 -1.89 -17.83
N GLY A 92 -10.02 -1.94 -18.07
CA GLY A 92 -10.72 -3.16 -18.46
C GLY A 92 -10.48 -4.31 -17.45
N ASP A 93 -9.89 -5.42 -17.94
CA ASP A 93 -9.60 -6.60 -17.13
C ASP A 93 -8.46 -6.36 -16.13
N ASP A 94 -7.56 -5.42 -16.39
CA ASP A 94 -6.50 -5.01 -15.46
C ASP A 94 -6.98 -4.00 -14.41
N GLY A 95 -8.29 -3.76 -14.32
CA GLY A 95 -8.88 -2.78 -13.41
C GLY A 95 -8.45 -2.93 -11.95
N ILE A 96 -8.24 -4.16 -11.46
CA ILE A 96 -7.77 -4.39 -10.08
C ILE A 96 -6.31 -3.92 -9.88
N ARG A 97 -5.43 -4.09 -10.87
CA ARG A 97 -4.03 -3.65 -10.81
C ARG A 97 -3.95 -2.14 -10.83
N TRP A 98 -4.61 -1.52 -11.80
CA TRP A 98 -4.70 -0.08 -11.91
C TRP A 98 -5.26 0.55 -10.64
N PHE A 99 -6.37 0.01 -10.11
CA PHE A 99 -7.01 0.51 -8.91
C PHE A 99 -6.12 0.38 -7.67
N ARG A 100 -5.39 -0.72 -7.52
CA ARG A 100 -4.47 -0.91 -6.40
C ARG A 100 -3.35 0.14 -6.41
N SER A 101 -2.75 0.41 -7.57
CA SER A 101 -1.76 1.46 -7.75
C SER A 101 -2.34 2.84 -7.42
N GLU A 102 -3.53 3.15 -7.90
CA GLU A 102 -4.18 4.44 -7.66
C GLU A 102 -4.61 4.60 -6.18
N LEU A 103 -5.17 3.55 -5.58
CA LEU A 103 -5.51 3.54 -4.15
C LEU A 103 -4.27 3.80 -3.29
N LEU A 104 -3.17 3.10 -3.57
CA LEU A 104 -1.91 3.29 -2.85
C LEU A 104 -1.37 4.72 -3.03
N ARG A 105 -1.44 5.27 -4.25
CA ARG A 105 -1.04 6.65 -4.56
C ARG A 105 -1.85 7.66 -3.75
N ARG A 106 -3.18 7.51 -3.71
CA ARG A 106 -4.07 8.43 -2.95
C ARG A 106 -3.85 8.37 -1.45
N ILE A 107 -3.68 7.17 -0.88
CA ILE A 107 -3.34 6.98 0.53
C ILE A 107 -2.01 7.69 0.86
N ASN A 108 -1.02 7.58 -0.01
CA ASN A 108 0.28 8.25 0.18
C ASN A 108 0.19 9.78 0.04
N ALA A 109 -0.57 10.28 -0.93
CA ALA A 109 -0.75 11.71 -1.14
C ALA A 109 -1.44 12.39 0.08
N GLU A 110 -2.51 11.79 0.61
CA GLU A 110 -3.18 12.25 1.83
C GLU A 110 -2.22 12.28 3.03
N ALA A 111 -1.38 11.27 3.16
CA ALA A 111 -0.43 11.19 4.28
C ALA A 111 0.69 12.22 4.19
N LEU A 112 1.20 12.52 3.01
CA LEU A 112 2.19 13.58 2.82
C LEU A 112 1.61 14.96 3.08
N ASP A 113 0.39 15.23 2.62
CA ASP A 113 -0.33 16.45 2.92
C ASP A 113 -0.56 16.61 4.44
N ALA A 114 -0.98 15.53 5.10
CA ALA A 114 -1.15 15.52 6.54
C ALA A 114 0.17 15.72 7.30
N LEU A 115 1.27 15.16 6.80
CA LEU A 115 2.59 15.37 7.40
C LEU A 115 3.05 16.83 7.24
N ALA A 116 2.88 17.41 6.04
CA ALA A 116 3.27 18.78 5.76
C ALA A 116 2.44 19.80 6.55
N ASN A 117 1.11 19.59 6.64
CA ASN A 117 0.20 20.57 7.23
C ASN A 117 -0.07 20.36 8.73
N ARG A 118 0.08 19.12 9.24
CA ARG A 118 -0.25 18.75 10.62
C ARG A 118 0.91 18.15 11.39
N GLY A 119 2.08 17.96 10.76
CA GLY A 119 3.26 17.34 11.36
C GLY A 119 3.08 15.84 11.70
N LYS A 120 2.00 15.20 11.21
CA LYS A 120 1.66 13.82 11.57
C LYS A 120 1.15 13.06 10.34
N ALA A 121 1.87 12.04 9.90
CA ALA A 121 1.39 11.13 8.87
C ALA A 121 0.33 10.15 9.40
N ALA A 122 -0.46 9.58 8.48
CA ALA A 122 -1.46 8.57 8.81
C ALA A 122 -0.81 7.28 9.34
N ASP A 123 -1.50 6.61 10.27
CA ASP A 123 -1.03 5.38 10.93
C ASP A 123 -0.65 4.27 9.94
N LEU A 124 -1.49 4.02 8.92
CA LEU A 124 -1.23 3.02 7.88
C LEU A 124 0.04 3.33 7.09
N VAL A 125 0.27 4.60 6.71
CA VAL A 125 1.42 4.98 5.87
C VAL A 125 2.72 4.90 6.63
N LEU A 126 2.74 5.32 7.89
CA LEU A 126 3.90 5.11 8.78
C LEU A 126 4.21 3.63 8.97
N GLY A 127 3.17 2.81 9.20
CA GLY A 127 3.31 1.37 9.29
C GLY A 127 3.87 0.75 8.00
N MET A 128 3.38 1.16 6.82
CA MET A 128 3.89 0.70 5.51
C MET A 128 5.34 1.10 5.30
N ALA A 129 5.69 2.37 5.53
CA ALA A 129 7.07 2.85 5.39
C ALA A 129 8.02 2.09 6.33
N TRP A 130 7.64 1.86 7.59
CA TRP A 130 8.38 1.03 8.54
C TRP A 130 8.50 -0.42 8.06
N PHE A 131 7.40 -1.03 7.61
CA PHE A 131 7.39 -2.42 7.17
C PHE A 131 8.32 -2.68 5.98
N LEU A 132 8.39 -1.76 5.03
CA LEU A 132 9.25 -1.85 3.86
C LEU A 132 10.75 -1.75 4.21
N GLN A 133 11.10 -1.23 5.40
CA GLN A 133 12.46 -1.24 5.94
C GLN A 133 12.84 -2.57 6.60
N GLN A 134 11.90 -3.50 6.76
CA GLN A 134 12.22 -4.80 7.35
C GLN A 134 13.06 -5.63 6.38
N ASP A 135 13.96 -6.44 6.94
CA ASP A 135 14.78 -7.39 6.17
C ASP A 135 13.89 -8.51 5.60
N PRO A 136 13.70 -8.62 4.28
CA PRO A 136 12.90 -9.69 3.71
C PRO A 136 13.43 -11.11 3.98
N LEU A 137 14.72 -11.22 4.33
CA LEU A 137 15.34 -12.50 4.71
C LEU A 137 15.04 -12.89 6.16
N LYS A 138 14.46 -11.97 6.93
CA LYS A 138 14.00 -12.18 8.31
C LYS A 138 12.53 -11.80 8.44
N PRO A 139 11.63 -12.59 7.84
CA PRO A 139 10.21 -12.27 7.79
C PRO A 139 9.60 -12.17 9.18
N LEU A 140 8.55 -11.36 9.30
CA LEU A 140 7.81 -11.18 10.54
C LEU A 140 6.74 -12.27 10.69
N GLY A 141 6.41 -12.62 11.93
CA GLY A 141 5.26 -13.47 12.20
C GLY A 141 3.93 -12.78 11.86
N THR A 142 2.91 -13.56 11.49
CA THR A 142 1.56 -13.02 11.23
C THR A 142 0.78 -12.69 12.50
N THR A 143 1.23 -13.17 13.67
CA THR A 143 0.70 -12.74 14.97
C THR A 143 1.49 -11.55 15.50
N TYR A 144 0.85 -10.66 16.25
CA TYR A 144 1.49 -9.45 16.77
C TYR A 144 2.73 -9.75 17.62
N GLY A 145 2.63 -10.67 18.56
CA GLY A 145 3.72 -11.02 19.49
C GLY A 145 4.97 -11.59 18.79
N ASN A 146 4.79 -12.39 17.74
CA ASN A 146 5.89 -12.99 16.99
C ASN A 146 6.37 -12.15 15.80
N GLY A 147 5.73 -11.00 15.55
CA GLY A 147 5.99 -10.14 14.40
C GLY A 147 6.37 -8.73 14.81
N ALA A 148 5.36 -7.87 14.81
CA ALA A 148 5.56 -6.44 15.02
C ALA A 148 6.10 -6.11 16.43
N GLU A 149 5.62 -6.75 17.48
CA GLU A 149 6.03 -6.45 18.85
C GLU A 149 7.54 -6.65 19.06
N ALA A 150 8.08 -7.76 18.59
CA ALA A 150 9.51 -8.05 18.69
C ALA A 150 10.38 -7.04 17.93
N SER A 151 9.83 -6.44 16.87
CA SER A 151 10.52 -5.45 16.03
C SER A 151 10.26 -4.01 16.51
N ILE A 152 8.99 -3.65 16.79
CA ILE A 152 8.58 -2.32 17.23
C ILE A 152 9.02 -2.06 18.68
N GLY A 153 8.98 -3.06 19.55
CA GLY A 153 9.40 -2.91 20.94
C GLY A 153 10.85 -2.42 21.11
N LYS A 154 11.71 -2.70 20.12
CA LYS A 154 13.08 -2.17 20.07
C LYS A 154 13.14 -0.71 19.58
N LEU A 155 12.09 -0.22 18.94
CA LEU A 155 11.99 1.13 18.38
C LEU A 155 11.20 2.08 19.29
N ALA A 156 10.40 1.53 20.20
CA ALA A 156 9.53 2.29 21.12
C ALA A 156 10.28 3.25 22.06
N HIS A 157 11.57 3.10 22.19
CA HIS A 157 12.39 3.94 23.08
C HIS A 157 12.87 5.26 22.42
N THR A 158 12.64 5.47 21.12
CA THR A 158 13.24 6.60 20.43
C THR A 158 12.27 7.69 20.01
N ASP A 159 11.00 7.38 19.71
CA ASP A 159 10.03 8.42 19.37
C ASP A 159 8.61 7.85 19.36
N GLY A 160 7.68 8.45 20.11
CA GLY A 160 6.33 7.91 20.32
C GLY A 160 5.43 7.82 19.09
N THR A 161 5.90 8.25 17.92
CA THR A 161 5.09 8.38 16.70
C THR A 161 4.78 7.04 16.04
N LEU A 162 5.76 6.13 15.96
CA LEU A 162 5.56 4.81 15.32
C LEU A 162 4.82 3.82 16.23
N VAL A 163 5.03 3.94 17.55
CA VAL A 163 4.36 3.12 18.57
C VAL A 163 2.84 3.28 18.48
N ASN A 164 2.36 4.44 18.04
CA ASN A 164 0.94 4.72 17.89
C ASN A 164 0.35 4.26 16.55
N ALA A 165 1.17 3.86 15.58
CA ALA A 165 0.72 3.47 14.25
C ALA A 165 0.24 2.01 14.20
N VAL A 166 1.03 1.07 14.76
CA VAL A 166 0.72 -0.37 14.74
C VAL A 166 0.90 -0.94 16.15
N VAL A 167 -0.03 -0.64 17.05
CA VAL A 167 0.00 -1.07 18.46
C VAL A 167 -0.97 -2.22 18.69
N GLY A 168 -0.48 -3.36 19.09
CA GLY A 168 -1.29 -4.50 19.47
C GLY A 168 -1.92 -5.27 18.28
N SER A 169 -2.59 -6.35 18.62
CA SER A 169 -3.19 -7.26 17.65
C SER A 169 -4.33 -6.63 16.86
N GLU A 170 -5.01 -5.63 17.43
CA GLU A 170 -6.16 -4.96 16.82
C GLU A 170 -5.76 -4.10 15.62
N GLN A 171 -4.58 -3.46 15.66
CA GLN A 171 -4.05 -2.71 14.51
C GLN A 171 -3.22 -3.60 13.59
N TRP A 172 -2.53 -4.63 14.12
CA TRP A 172 -1.71 -5.52 13.33
C TRP A 172 -2.50 -6.31 12.28
N ARG A 173 -3.68 -6.84 12.65
CA ARG A 173 -4.54 -7.59 11.72
C ARG A 173 -5.04 -6.73 10.55
N PRO A 174 -5.64 -5.55 10.76
CA PRO A 174 -5.99 -4.63 9.67
C PRO A 174 -4.77 -4.23 8.86
N PHE A 175 -3.64 -3.95 9.49
CA PHE A 175 -2.40 -3.60 8.81
C PHE A 175 -1.95 -4.69 7.84
N LEU A 176 -1.87 -5.95 8.28
CA LEU A 176 -1.54 -7.09 7.41
C LEU A 176 -2.49 -7.20 6.21
N ARG A 177 -3.79 -7.04 6.44
CA ARG A 177 -4.79 -7.06 5.37
C ARG A 177 -4.52 -5.98 4.33
N TRP A 178 -4.17 -4.77 4.76
CA TRP A 178 -3.86 -3.67 3.87
C TRP A 178 -2.58 -3.90 3.07
N ILE A 179 -1.46 -4.23 3.70
CA ILE A 179 -0.19 -4.41 3.00
C ILE A 179 -0.22 -5.57 2.00
N LEU A 180 -0.94 -6.64 2.31
CA LEU A 180 -1.16 -7.76 1.38
C LEU A 180 -2.02 -7.32 0.19
N ALA A 181 -3.13 -6.65 0.42
CA ALA A 181 -4.03 -6.18 -0.63
C ALA A 181 -3.39 -5.11 -1.52
N LEU A 182 -2.52 -4.26 -0.97
CA LEU A 182 -1.77 -3.23 -1.70
C LEU A 182 -0.51 -3.75 -2.40
N GLY A 183 -0.20 -5.04 -2.29
CA GLY A 183 0.94 -5.65 -2.97
C GLY A 183 2.31 -5.27 -2.39
N LEU A 184 2.35 -4.95 -1.09
CA LEU A 184 3.56 -4.58 -0.33
C LEU A 184 4.11 -5.73 0.50
N ALA A 185 3.39 -6.86 0.54
CA ALA A 185 3.73 -8.02 1.34
C ALA A 185 3.29 -9.33 0.68
N ARG A 186 3.90 -10.41 1.12
CA ARG A 186 3.47 -11.79 0.79
C ARG A 186 3.40 -12.64 2.05
N ASN A 187 2.33 -13.42 2.18
CA ASN A 187 2.28 -14.51 3.14
C ASN A 187 3.10 -15.68 2.63
N VAL A 188 3.85 -16.28 3.54
CA VAL A 188 4.63 -17.50 3.27
C VAL A 188 4.36 -18.48 4.42
N ASP A 189 3.98 -19.69 4.06
CA ASP A 189 3.87 -20.80 4.99
C ASP A 189 5.25 -21.45 5.12
N VAL A 190 5.81 -21.42 6.32
CA VAL A 190 7.05 -22.15 6.67
C VAL A 190 6.73 -23.25 7.67
N PRO A 191 7.53 -24.31 7.77
CA PRO A 191 7.27 -25.36 8.75
C PRO A 191 7.04 -24.80 10.16
N GLY A 192 5.87 -25.03 10.71
CA GLY A 192 5.47 -24.59 12.06
C GLY A 192 5.06 -23.13 12.23
N ALA A 193 5.08 -22.30 11.17
CA ALA A 193 4.70 -20.88 11.30
C ALA A 193 4.14 -20.30 10.00
N LYS A 194 3.31 -19.25 10.16
CA LYS A 194 2.93 -18.36 9.06
C LYS A 194 3.68 -17.04 9.23
N VAL A 195 4.35 -16.63 8.17
CA VAL A 195 5.14 -15.39 8.17
C VAL A 195 4.70 -14.45 7.06
N VAL A 196 4.99 -13.18 7.24
CA VAL A 196 4.77 -12.14 6.25
C VAL A 196 6.12 -11.55 5.85
N VAL A 197 6.38 -11.55 4.55
CA VAL A 197 7.61 -11.03 3.94
C VAL A 197 7.32 -9.64 3.37
N ALA A 198 8.16 -8.67 3.67
CA ALA A 198 8.12 -7.34 3.04
C ALA A 198 8.58 -7.48 1.58
N ASP A 199 7.66 -7.31 0.64
CA ASP A 199 7.86 -7.54 -0.79
C ASP A 199 7.06 -6.53 -1.62
N ALA A 200 7.75 -5.55 -2.18
CA ALA A 200 7.13 -4.50 -2.98
C ALA A 200 6.94 -4.87 -4.46
N SER A 201 7.26 -6.10 -4.88
CA SER A 201 7.28 -6.49 -6.30
C SER A 201 5.95 -6.26 -7.02
N THR A 202 4.83 -6.52 -6.34
CA THR A 202 3.50 -6.33 -6.94
C THR A 202 3.16 -4.84 -7.06
N ALA A 203 3.39 -4.03 -6.03
CA ALA A 203 3.11 -2.60 -6.07
C ALA A 203 3.98 -1.85 -7.09
N ILE A 204 5.26 -2.25 -7.23
CA ILE A 204 6.13 -1.73 -8.28
C ILE A 204 5.60 -2.13 -9.67
N ALA A 205 5.28 -3.41 -9.86
CA ALA A 205 4.75 -3.93 -11.12
C ALA A 205 3.48 -3.18 -11.58
N ASP A 206 2.54 -2.92 -10.66
CA ASP A 206 1.31 -2.19 -10.96
C ASP A 206 1.55 -0.71 -11.34
N SER A 207 2.72 -0.17 -11.03
CA SER A 207 3.08 1.22 -11.30
C SER A 207 3.93 1.40 -12.56
N LEU A 208 4.43 0.32 -13.18
CA LEU A 208 5.39 0.37 -14.28
C LEU A 208 4.91 1.14 -15.51
N SER A 209 3.63 1.04 -15.85
CA SER A 209 3.05 1.76 -17.00
C SER A 209 3.09 3.29 -16.86
N GLN A 210 3.42 3.78 -15.68
CA GLN A 210 3.41 5.20 -15.34
C GLN A 210 4.81 5.69 -14.94
N LEU A 211 5.81 4.83 -15.10
CA LEU A 211 7.22 5.13 -14.87
C LEU A 211 7.96 5.23 -16.21
N PRO A 212 9.14 5.90 -16.25
CA PRO A 212 9.96 5.94 -17.45
C PRO A 212 10.31 4.54 -17.95
N THR A 213 10.21 4.33 -19.27
CA THR A 213 10.54 3.02 -19.88
C THR A 213 12.01 2.69 -19.69
N SER A 214 12.90 3.67 -19.78
CA SER A 214 14.34 3.51 -19.51
C SER A 214 14.91 4.81 -18.97
N GLU A 215 15.61 4.73 -17.84
CA GLU A 215 16.18 5.91 -17.19
C GLU A 215 17.35 5.50 -16.28
N ARG A 216 18.16 6.45 -15.83
CA ARG A 216 19.15 6.26 -14.77
C ARG A 216 18.48 5.75 -13.51
N ALA A 217 19.07 4.79 -12.86
CA ALA A 217 18.44 4.09 -11.72
C ALA A 217 18.00 5.03 -10.61
N LYS A 218 18.80 6.07 -10.30
CA LYS A 218 18.46 7.07 -9.29
C LYS A 218 17.23 7.90 -9.70
N ASP A 219 17.16 8.32 -10.96
CA ASP A 219 16.06 9.15 -11.45
C ASP A 219 14.79 8.32 -11.58
N TRP A 220 14.91 7.09 -12.07
CA TRP A 220 13.80 6.13 -12.12
C TRP A 220 13.21 5.85 -10.73
N LEU A 221 14.07 5.67 -9.73
CA LEU A 221 13.64 5.47 -8.33
C LEU A 221 13.03 6.74 -7.73
N ASN A 222 13.52 7.92 -8.09
CA ASN A 222 12.91 9.18 -7.69
C ASN A 222 11.47 9.30 -8.23
N GLU A 223 11.22 8.96 -9.51
CA GLU A 223 9.87 8.95 -10.08
C GLU A 223 8.97 7.96 -9.34
N LEU A 224 9.49 6.77 -9.03
CA LEU A 224 8.76 5.80 -8.21
C LEU A 224 8.44 6.34 -6.82
N GLN A 225 9.37 7.05 -6.16
CA GLN A 225 9.18 7.64 -4.84
C GLN A 225 8.24 8.85 -4.85
N ILE A 226 8.28 9.67 -5.90
CA ILE A 226 7.30 10.77 -6.09
C ILE A 226 5.90 10.19 -6.16
N ARG A 227 5.72 9.11 -6.88
CA ARG A 227 4.44 8.44 -7.02
C ARG A 227 4.02 7.68 -5.76
N LEU A 228 4.94 6.96 -5.16
CA LEU A 228 4.75 6.11 -3.99
C LEU A 228 5.77 6.44 -2.90
N PRO A 229 5.55 7.51 -2.13
CA PRO A 229 6.49 8.03 -1.14
C PRO A 229 6.97 7.01 -0.09
N ILE A 230 6.16 5.99 0.21
CA ILE A 230 6.56 4.89 1.11
C ILE A 230 7.80 4.13 0.64
N PHE A 231 8.19 4.27 -0.63
CA PHE A 231 9.38 3.61 -1.18
C PHE A 231 10.70 4.37 -0.93
N GLY A 232 10.69 5.30 0.00
CA GLY A 232 11.92 5.93 0.47
C GLY A 232 11.93 7.45 0.43
N ALA A 233 10.77 8.11 0.28
CA ALA A 233 10.72 9.57 0.36
C ALA A 233 11.26 10.08 1.69
N THR A 234 12.18 11.03 1.64
CA THR A 234 12.92 11.58 2.79
C THR A 234 11.99 12.04 3.92
N ALA A 235 10.87 12.68 3.58
CA ALA A 235 9.91 13.17 4.57
C ALA A 235 9.29 12.03 5.41
N LEU A 236 8.99 10.88 4.80
CA LEU A 236 8.46 9.72 5.53
C LEU A 236 9.57 9.00 6.29
N LEU A 237 10.76 8.86 5.71
CA LEU A 237 11.91 8.25 6.39
C LEU A 237 12.34 9.03 7.63
N ALA A 238 12.26 10.36 7.58
CA ALA A 238 12.56 11.23 8.73
C ALA A 238 11.57 11.06 9.90
N ALA A 239 10.35 10.61 9.61
CA ALA A 239 9.34 10.28 10.62
C ALA A 239 9.48 8.87 11.21
N LEU A 240 10.41 8.07 10.70
CA LEU A 240 10.72 6.73 11.19
C LEU A 240 11.95 6.77 12.09
N PRO A 241 12.07 5.84 13.05
CA PRO A 241 13.32 5.62 13.76
C PRO A 241 14.43 5.32 12.75
N ALA A 242 15.63 5.81 13.00
CA ALA A 242 16.76 5.69 12.09
C ALA A 242 16.89 4.25 11.54
N PRO A 243 17.01 4.08 10.23
CA PRO A 243 17.23 2.78 9.63
C PRO A 243 18.51 2.18 10.21
N ARG A 244 18.55 0.86 10.38
CA ARG A 244 19.74 0.16 10.87
C ARG A 244 20.93 0.49 9.97
N ALA A 245 22.04 0.90 10.60
CA ALA A 245 23.27 1.15 9.88
C ALA A 245 23.64 -0.05 8.98
N GLY A 246 23.94 0.22 7.71
CA GLY A 246 24.33 -0.80 6.73
C GLY A 246 23.34 -1.05 5.59
N TRP A 247 22.24 -0.33 5.52
CA TRP A 247 21.31 -0.47 4.40
C TRP A 247 21.52 0.58 3.31
N HIS A 248 21.22 0.16 2.13
CA HIS A 248 21.38 0.76 0.83
C HIS A 248 20.48 1.99 0.64
N ASP A 249 20.66 2.67 -0.50
CA ASP A 249 19.92 3.88 -0.89
C ASP A 249 18.38 3.69 -0.99
N ILE A 250 17.89 2.44 -0.95
CA ILE A 250 16.47 2.09 -1.07
C ILE A 250 16.04 1.07 -0.01
N PRO A 251 14.75 1.05 0.38
CA PRO A 251 14.22 0.06 1.32
C PRO A 251 14.49 -1.39 0.87
N PRO A 252 14.79 -2.32 1.79
CA PRO A 252 15.05 -3.73 1.45
C PRO A 252 13.92 -4.42 0.70
N ALA A 253 12.68 -4.11 1.02
CA ALA A 253 11.52 -4.64 0.31
C ALA A 253 11.44 -4.16 -1.14
N VAL A 254 11.90 -2.93 -1.42
CA VAL A 254 12.00 -2.39 -2.79
C VAL A 254 13.12 -3.09 -3.54
N SER A 255 14.29 -3.30 -2.91
CA SER A 255 15.37 -4.12 -3.48
C SER A 255 14.89 -5.51 -3.86
N LEU A 256 14.19 -6.21 -2.96
CA LEU A 256 13.60 -7.52 -3.27
C LEU A 256 12.64 -7.43 -4.46
N GLY A 257 11.78 -6.40 -4.48
CA GLY A 257 10.82 -6.16 -5.56
C GLY A 257 11.50 -6.04 -6.92
N LEU A 258 12.53 -5.20 -7.02
CA LEU A 258 13.31 -4.99 -8.25
C LEU A 258 14.00 -6.28 -8.70
N LEU A 259 14.69 -6.98 -7.81
CA LEU A 259 15.35 -8.25 -8.12
C LEU A 259 14.37 -9.31 -8.64
N LYS A 260 13.16 -9.38 -8.09
CA LYS A 260 12.12 -10.30 -8.55
C LYS A 260 11.56 -9.93 -9.91
N LEU A 261 11.36 -8.64 -10.17
CA LEU A 261 10.90 -8.17 -11.47
C LEU A 261 11.94 -8.39 -12.56
N GLU A 262 13.21 -8.20 -12.25
CA GLU A 262 14.30 -8.51 -13.16
C GLU A 262 14.36 -10.03 -13.45
N LYS A 263 14.29 -10.87 -12.42
CA LYS A 263 14.28 -12.34 -12.61
C LYS A 263 13.11 -12.82 -13.48
N ARG A 264 12.01 -12.07 -13.49
CA ARG A 264 10.85 -12.34 -14.35
C ARG A 264 10.95 -11.75 -15.75
N GLY A 265 12.02 -10.99 -16.05
CA GLY A 265 12.18 -10.31 -17.32
C GLY A 265 11.24 -9.12 -17.53
N VAL A 266 10.65 -8.58 -16.45
CA VAL A 266 9.75 -7.41 -16.51
C VAL A 266 10.55 -6.12 -16.57
N ILE A 267 11.67 -6.07 -15.87
CA ILE A 267 12.66 -5.00 -15.93
C ILE A 267 14.05 -5.57 -16.20
N LYS A 268 14.94 -4.73 -16.70
CA LYS A 268 16.38 -5.02 -16.81
C LYS A 268 17.12 -3.99 -15.98
N MET A 269 18.09 -4.43 -15.19
CA MET A 269 18.96 -3.57 -14.40
C MET A 269 20.41 -3.73 -14.87
N GLU A 270 21.03 -2.64 -15.30
CA GLU A 270 22.38 -2.63 -15.87
C GLU A 270 23.31 -1.72 -15.04
N SER A 271 24.59 -2.05 -15.02
CA SER A 271 25.61 -1.14 -14.47
C SER A 271 25.79 0.07 -15.40
N ALA A 272 26.19 1.22 -14.85
CA ALA A 272 26.58 2.37 -15.63
C ALA A 272 28.14 2.54 -15.58
N ASP A 273 28.71 2.90 -16.71
CA ASP A 273 30.16 3.09 -16.84
C ASP A 273 30.65 4.39 -16.19
N ASP A 274 29.77 5.38 -16.03
CA ASP A 274 30.13 6.74 -15.58
C ASP A 274 29.95 6.98 -14.07
N GLY A 275 29.47 5.99 -13.33
CA GLY A 275 29.21 6.07 -11.86
C GLY A 275 28.15 7.09 -11.41
N ARG A 276 27.56 7.87 -12.34
CA ARG A 276 26.54 8.87 -12.02
C ARG A 276 25.15 8.25 -11.97
N GLY A 277 24.36 8.62 -10.96
CA GLY A 277 22.99 8.11 -10.82
C GLY A 277 22.90 6.62 -10.47
N VAL A 278 24.00 6.05 -9.99
CA VAL A 278 24.09 4.66 -9.55
C VAL A 278 23.43 4.51 -8.19
N VAL A 279 22.69 3.42 -8.00
CA VAL A 279 22.10 3.03 -6.72
C VAL A 279 22.50 1.61 -6.36
N THR A 280 22.56 1.35 -5.08
CA THR A 280 22.87 0.02 -4.56
C THR A 280 21.56 -0.77 -4.36
N VAL A 281 21.44 -1.87 -5.09
CA VAL A 281 20.31 -2.81 -4.98
C VAL A 281 20.85 -4.15 -4.48
N GLY A 282 20.20 -4.75 -3.48
CA GLY A 282 20.65 -6.05 -2.96
C GLY A 282 19.93 -6.49 -1.71
N LEU A 283 20.20 -7.72 -1.30
CA LEU A 283 19.72 -8.33 -0.08
C LEU A 283 20.88 -9.01 0.66
N GLY A 284 20.87 -8.90 1.98
CA GLY A 284 21.95 -9.48 2.80
C GLY A 284 23.31 -8.93 2.41
N ASN A 285 24.25 -9.82 2.11
CA ASN A 285 25.64 -9.46 1.77
C ASN A 285 25.92 -9.42 0.26
N ASN A 286 24.89 -9.38 -0.58
CA ASN A 286 25.00 -9.36 -2.04
C ASN A 286 24.48 -8.06 -2.65
N PRO A 287 25.11 -6.90 -2.37
CA PRO A 287 24.78 -5.64 -3.03
C PRO A 287 25.33 -5.64 -4.46
N ARG A 288 24.60 -5.02 -5.39
CA ARG A 288 25.12 -4.68 -6.71
C ARG A 288 24.83 -3.24 -7.06
N GLN A 289 25.70 -2.65 -7.84
CA GLN A 289 25.55 -1.30 -8.38
C GLN A 289 24.66 -1.36 -9.63
N VAL A 290 23.61 -0.54 -9.66
CA VAL A 290 22.67 -0.42 -10.78
C VAL A 290 22.70 1.03 -11.28
N GLY A 291 22.99 1.22 -12.53
CA GLY A 291 23.07 2.54 -13.15
C GLY A 291 21.88 2.87 -14.04
N ILE A 292 21.25 1.86 -14.64
CA ILE A 292 20.10 2.03 -15.54
C ILE A 292 19.03 0.99 -15.19
N ILE A 293 17.78 1.42 -15.20
CA ILE A 293 16.60 0.54 -15.10
C ILE A 293 15.78 0.70 -16.37
N THR A 294 15.47 -0.40 -17.04
CA THR A 294 14.66 -0.45 -18.26
C THR A 294 13.48 -1.38 -18.06
N VAL A 295 12.28 -0.93 -18.38
CA VAL A 295 11.06 -1.77 -18.41
C VAL A 295 11.06 -2.53 -19.73
N THR A 296 11.12 -3.86 -19.68
CA THR A 296 11.33 -4.72 -20.86
C THR A 296 10.11 -5.56 -21.24
N GLY A 297 9.17 -5.77 -20.32
CA GLY A 297 8.03 -6.64 -20.55
C GLY A 297 6.70 -6.06 -20.06
N ALA A 298 5.62 -6.55 -20.67
CA ALA A 298 4.29 -6.37 -20.10
C ALA A 298 4.22 -7.15 -18.77
N VAL A 299 3.67 -6.54 -17.75
CA VAL A 299 3.34 -7.24 -16.51
C VAL A 299 2.18 -8.18 -16.81
N ALA A 300 2.50 -9.48 -16.99
CA ALA A 300 1.49 -10.52 -17.20
C ALA A 300 0.64 -10.74 -15.94
#